data_a5f694587ae3b981223c071ef775f004
#
_entry.id   a5f694587ae3b981223c071ef775f004
#
_cell.length_a   1.000
_cell.length_b   1.000
_cell.length_c   1.000
_cell.angle_alpha   90.00
_cell.angle_beta   90.00
_cell.angle_gamma   90.00
#
_symmetry.space_group_name_H-M   'P 1'
#
loop_
_entity.id
_entity.type
_entity.pdbx_description
1 polymer ?
#
loop_
_entity_poly.entity_id
_entity_poly.type
_entity_poly.pdbx_seq_one_letter_code
_entity_poly.pdbx_strand_id
1 'polypeptide(L)'
;EQVLFFLHGLGQNGKTTFLNIIMTLLGEYAKDADPSTFMDKKFDGGPKNDVARLKGARFVRSSEIAEGKYLDEDFIKRVTGHEGLTARFLYGEIFDFNPKFKLWMISNNKPTIRGSDFAIWRRLMTIPFNYRIPNDKRDKTLEAKLDSELPGILNWAIKGCMKWLSEGLNPPEIVVLANTEYKDEMDPLKDFLDDVCNIGVIAKIPAGELYAAYRTYCYCMRTEFISQQSFGRRLSQLGLKKSREFDGRYWEGIEINKARFEILQKSYKGEYPAN
;
A
#
# COMPACT_ATOMS: atom_id res chain seq x y z
N GLU A 1 5.30 -5.46 16.66
CA GLU A 1 5.42 -5.37 15.21
C GLU A 1 4.95 -4.02 14.68
N GLN A 2 5.69 -3.43 13.76
CA GLN A 2 5.39 -2.16 13.10
C GLN A 2 4.67 -2.40 11.77
N VAL A 3 3.52 -3.06 11.81
CA VAL A 3 2.78 -3.44 10.61
C VAL A 3 1.32 -3.02 10.67
N LEU A 4 0.72 -2.88 9.49
CA LEU A 4 -0.70 -2.85 9.24
C LEU A 4 -1.10 -4.09 8.43
N PHE A 5 -2.29 -4.60 8.66
CA PHE A 5 -2.85 -5.74 7.94
C PHE A 5 -3.88 -5.24 6.93
N PHE A 6 -3.70 -5.63 5.66
CA PHE A 6 -4.60 -5.25 4.59
C PHE A 6 -5.26 -6.49 4.00
N LEU A 7 -6.56 -6.68 4.27
CA LEU A 7 -7.35 -7.77 3.74
C LEU A 7 -7.92 -7.36 2.38
N HIS A 8 -7.39 -7.94 1.32
CA HIS A 8 -7.75 -7.62 -0.06
C HIS A 8 -8.48 -8.77 -0.75
N GLY A 9 -9.45 -8.45 -1.61
CA GLY A 9 -10.14 -9.43 -2.46
C GLY A 9 -11.53 -8.96 -2.90
N LEU A 10 -12.07 -9.58 -3.94
CA LEU A 10 -13.24 -9.13 -4.74
C LEU A 10 -14.62 -9.24 -4.06
N GLY A 11 -14.70 -9.31 -2.75
CA GLY A 11 -15.97 -9.40 -2.02
C GLY A 11 -16.52 -10.82 -1.89
N GLN A 12 -17.50 -11.00 -0.98
CA GLN A 12 -18.16 -12.28 -0.70
C GLN A 12 -17.20 -13.43 -0.34
N ASN A 13 -16.14 -13.13 0.38
CA ASN A 13 -15.01 -14.00 0.71
C ASN A 13 -14.70 -14.09 2.21
N GLY A 14 -15.57 -13.51 3.06
CA GLY A 14 -15.47 -13.65 4.52
C GLY A 14 -14.58 -12.62 5.23
N LYS A 15 -13.94 -11.65 4.54
CA LYS A 15 -13.11 -10.60 5.17
C LYS A 15 -13.83 -9.89 6.31
N THR A 16 -15.02 -9.37 6.03
CA THR A 16 -15.83 -8.62 7.00
C THR A 16 -16.25 -9.50 8.17
N THR A 17 -16.73 -10.71 7.90
CA THR A 17 -17.10 -11.68 8.95
C THR A 17 -15.92 -12.00 9.86
N PHE A 18 -14.73 -12.22 9.28
CA PHE A 18 -13.52 -12.47 10.06
C PHE A 18 -13.18 -11.31 11.00
N LEU A 19 -13.20 -10.07 10.53
CA LEU A 19 -12.90 -8.93 11.40
C LEU A 19 -14.06 -8.60 12.36
N ASN A 20 -15.33 -8.84 12.00
CA ASN A 20 -16.46 -8.67 12.91
C ASN A 20 -16.29 -9.53 14.16
N ILE A 21 -15.97 -10.81 13.98
CA ILE A 21 -15.82 -11.71 15.12
C ILE A 21 -14.63 -11.34 16.01
N ILE A 22 -13.52 -10.85 15.42
CA ILE A 22 -12.39 -10.35 16.21
C ILE A 22 -12.78 -9.08 16.98
N MET A 23 -13.57 -8.19 16.39
CA MET A 23 -14.08 -7.00 17.07
C MET A 23 -15.03 -7.37 18.21
N THR A 24 -15.93 -8.32 18.01
CA THR A 24 -16.81 -8.82 19.05
C THR A 24 -16.00 -9.42 20.21
N LEU A 25 -14.97 -10.21 19.91
CA LEU A 25 -14.08 -10.81 20.89
C LEU A 25 -13.34 -9.76 21.74
N LEU A 26 -12.87 -8.68 21.09
CA LEU A 26 -12.07 -7.65 21.75
C LEU A 26 -12.91 -6.55 22.45
N GLY A 27 -14.20 -6.45 22.13
CA GLY A 27 -15.11 -5.48 22.74
C GLY A 27 -14.57 -4.05 22.67
N GLU A 28 -14.48 -3.36 23.79
CA GLU A 28 -14.05 -1.97 23.89
C GLU A 28 -12.60 -1.70 23.42
N TYR A 29 -11.77 -2.73 23.32
CA TYR A 29 -10.42 -2.63 22.76
C TYR A 29 -10.41 -2.51 21.23
N ALA A 30 -11.51 -2.85 20.57
CA ALA A 30 -11.67 -2.70 19.13
C ALA A 30 -12.42 -1.42 18.77
N LYS A 31 -12.01 -0.74 17.70
CA LYS A 31 -12.68 0.45 17.19
C LYS A 31 -12.74 0.44 15.68
N ASP A 32 -13.84 1.00 15.14
CA ASP A 32 -13.93 1.35 13.73
C ASP A 32 -13.37 2.74 13.49
N ALA A 33 -12.68 2.89 12.38
CA ALA A 33 -12.17 4.16 11.90
C ALA A 33 -12.58 4.40 10.45
N ASP A 34 -12.96 5.63 10.13
CA ASP A 34 -13.24 6.03 8.76
C ASP A 34 -11.97 5.86 7.90
N PRO A 35 -12.06 5.28 6.69
CA PRO A 35 -10.91 5.12 5.81
C PRO A 35 -10.18 6.42 5.51
N SER A 36 -10.89 7.54 5.41
CA SER A 36 -10.32 8.86 5.16
C SER A 36 -9.31 9.30 6.23
N THR A 37 -9.35 8.70 7.43
CA THR A 37 -8.37 8.95 8.50
C THR A 37 -6.95 8.52 8.10
N PHE A 38 -6.84 7.52 7.21
CA PHE A 38 -5.58 6.91 6.78
C PHE A 38 -5.22 7.24 5.33
N MET A 39 -6.05 8.04 4.66
CA MET A 39 -5.81 8.46 3.28
C MET A 39 -5.27 9.88 3.24
N ASP A 40 -4.46 10.16 2.22
CA ASP A 40 -3.90 11.48 1.93
C ASP A 40 -5.05 12.50 1.73
N LYS A 41 -5.02 13.59 2.49
CA LYS A 41 -6.03 14.66 2.45
C LYS A 41 -5.42 15.91 1.81
N LYS A 42 -6.06 16.45 0.80
CA LYS A 42 -5.65 17.71 0.15
C LYS A 42 -5.65 18.91 1.11
N PHE A 43 -6.45 18.85 2.18
CA PHE A 43 -6.55 19.89 3.21
C PHE A 43 -6.60 19.23 4.60
N ASP A 44 -5.55 19.39 5.39
CA ASP A 44 -5.44 18.86 6.77
C ASP A 44 -5.53 20.01 7.80
N GLY A 45 -6.65 20.73 7.83
CA GLY A 45 -6.84 21.92 8.69
C GLY A 45 -7.85 21.76 9.82
N GLY A 46 -8.48 20.61 10.01
CA GLY A 46 -9.52 20.39 11.02
C GLY A 46 -9.04 19.72 12.31
N PRO A 47 -9.87 19.75 13.38
CA PRO A 47 -9.61 18.97 14.59
C PRO A 47 -9.53 17.48 14.21
N LYS A 48 -8.46 16.81 14.64
CA LYS A 48 -8.24 15.37 14.39
C LYS A 48 -9.12 14.52 15.33
N ASN A 49 -10.43 14.75 15.30
CA ASN A 49 -11.41 14.04 16.12
C ASN A 49 -11.42 12.55 15.83
N ASP A 50 -11.26 12.16 14.55
CA ASP A 50 -11.20 10.78 14.13
C ASP A 50 -9.98 10.06 14.76
N VAL A 51 -8.85 10.76 14.82
CA VAL A 51 -7.63 10.26 15.47
C VAL A 51 -7.82 10.20 17.00
N ALA A 52 -8.50 11.19 17.59
CA ALA A 52 -8.78 11.23 19.03
C ALA A 52 -9.56 10.00 19.52
N ARG A 53 -10.51 9.53 18.71
CA ARG A 53 -11.31 8.32 19.00
C ARG A 53 -10.49 7.04 19.08
N LEU A 54 -9.28 7.00 18.48
CA LEU A 54 -8.41 5.82 18.49
C LEU A 54 -7.63 5.65 19.79
N LYS A 55 -7.67 6.66 20.69
CA LYS A 55 -7.03 6.56 22.01
C LYS A 55 -7.57 5.35 22.78
N GLY A 56 -6.67 4.54 23.31
CA GLY A 56 -6.98 3.33 24.10
C GLY A 56 -7.30 2.07 23.28
N ALA A 57 -7.51 2.20 21.96
CA ALA A 57 -7.72 1.02 21.11
C ALA A 57 -6.50 0.09 21.09
N ARG A 58 -6.77 -1.20 20.88
CA ARG A 58 -5.77 -2.26 20.59
C ARG A 58 -5.91 -2.80 19.18
N PHE A 59 -7.10 -2.70 18.65
CA PHE A 59 -7.48 -3.13 17.31
C PHE A 59 -8.27 -2.02 16.64
N VAL A 60 -7.89 -1.63 15.44
CA VAL A 60 -8.60 -0.63 14.65
C VAL A 60 -8.92 -1.22 13.30
N ARG A 61 -10.21 -1.28 12.99
CA ARG A 61 -10.70 -1.67 11.66
C ARG A 61 -10.99 -0.43 10.83
N SER A 62 -10.60 -0.46 9.56
CA SER A 62 -10.99 0.52 8.55
C SER A 62 -11.48 -0.21 7.31
N SER A 63 -12.64 0.14 6.78
CA SER A 63 -13.32 -0.61 5.73
C SER A 63 -13.68 0.29 4.56
N GLU A 64 -13.65 -0.30 3.33
CA GLU A 64 -14.15 0.31 2.10
C GLU A 64 -13.38 1.54 1.63
N ILE A 65 -12.15 1.32 1.21
CA ILE A 65 -11.34 2.37 0.57
C ILE A 65 -11.88 2.60 -0.84
N ALA A 66 -12.23 3.85 -1.15
CA ALA A 66 -12.65 4.22 -2.49
C ALA A 66 -11.49 4.10 -3.49
N GLU A 67 -11.81 3.78 -4.73
CA GLU A 67 -10.83 3.69 -5.81
C GLU A 67 -10.06 5.00 -6.00
N GLY A 68 -8.78 4.91 -6.37
CA GLY A 68 -7.91 6.06 -6.64
C GLY A 68 -7.49 6.86 -5.40
N LYS A 69 -7.75 6.37 -4.19
CA LYS A 69 -7.28 7.03 -2.96
C LYS A 69 -5.81 6.70 -2.70
N TYR A 70 -5.10 7.70 -2.21
CA TYR A 70 -3.69 7.59 -1.81
C TYR A 70 -3.58 7.33 -0.31
N LEU A 71 -2.72 6.41 0.07
CA LEU A 71 -2.42 6.14 1.47
C LEU A 71 -1.62 7.31 2.07
N ASP A 72 -2.00 7.79 3.26
CA ASP A 72 -1.16 8.73 4.03
C ASP A 72 0.00 7.96 4.66
N GLU A 73 1.08 7.85 3.89
CA GLU A 73 2.25 7.03 4.27
C GLU A 73 2.91 7.50 5.55
N ASP A 74 2.95 8.83 5.78
CA ASP A 74 3.57 9.39 6.97
C ASP A 74 2.72 9.14 8.22
N PHE A 75 1.40 9.25 8.08
CA PHE A 75 0.51 8.89 9.18
C PHE A 75 0.58 7.38 9.48
N ILE A 76 0.61 6.53 8.46
CA ILE A 76 0.78 5.07 8.64
C ILE A 76 2.11 4.76 9.34
N LYS A 77 3.21 5.40 8.97
CA LYS A 77 4.53 5.22 9.63
C LYS A 77 4.44 5.59 11.12
N ARG A 78 3.77 6.69 11.45
CA ARG A 78 3.57 7.15 12.83
C ARG A 78 2.72 6.19 13.65
N VAL A 79 1.55 5.78 13.15
CA VAL A 79 0.65 4.90 13.91
C VAL A 79 1.21 3.50 14.11
N THR A 80 1.95 2.98 13.12
CA THR A 80 2.60 1.65 13.23
C THR A 80 3.93 1.70 13.98
N GLY A 81 4.61 2.85 13.98
CA GLY A 81 5.86 3.09 14.70
C GLY A 81 5.66 3.39 16.19
N HIS A 82 4.41 3.49 16.66
CA HIS A 82 4.06 3.90 18.02
C HIS A 82 4.55 5.31 18.38
N GLU A 83 4.68 6.18 17.37
CA GLU A 83 5.04 7.58 17.59
C GLU A 83 3.84 8.35 18.22
N GLY A 84 4.14 9.33 19.06
CA GLY A 84 3.13 10.17 19.70
C GLY A 84 2.23 10.89 18.67
N LEU A 85 0.95 10.82 18.88
CA LEU A 85 -0.06 11.50 18.09
C LEU A 85 -0.71 12.59 18.93
N THR A 86 -0.76 13.81 18.38
CA THR A 86 -1.53 14.92 18.93
C THR A 86 -2.92 14.91 18.33
N ALA A 87 -3.94 14.93 19.18
CA ALA A 87 -5.33 14.93 18.77
C ALA A 87 -6.19 15.74 19.73
N ARG A 88 -7.42 16.08 19.31
CA ARG A 88 -8.44 16.65 20.20
C ARG A 88 -9.82 16.17 19.80
N PHE A 89 -10.69 16.01 20.76
CA PHE A 89 -12.11 15.88 20.49
C PHE A 89 -12.71 17.22 20.06
N LEU A 90 -13.80 17.18 19.32
CA LEU A 90 -14.52 18.39 18.95
C LEU A 90 -14.90 19.16 20.24
N TYR A 91 -14.54 20.43 20.31
CA TYR A 91 -14.67 21.28 21.49
C TYR A 91 -13.89 20.87 22.75
N GLY A 92 -12.99 19.87 22.62
CA GLY A 92 -12.16 19.40 23.72
C GLY A 92 -10.75 19.98 23.72
N GLU A 93 -10.03 19.73 24.80
CA GLU A 93 -8.62 20.07 24.94
C GLU A 93 -7.73 19.19 24.04
N ILE A 94 -6.59 19.73 23.63
CA ILE A 94 -5.55 19.00 22.90
C ILE A 94 -4.88 18.01 23.85
N PHE A 95 -4.64 16.79 23.40
CA PHE A 95 -3.89 15.79 24.15
C PHE A 95 -3.01 14.97 23.24
N ASP A 96 -1.96 14.39 23.81
CA ASP A 96 -1.08 13.47 23.15
C ASP A 96 -1.34 12.03 23.62
N PHE A 97 -1.16 11.08 22.73
CA PHE A 97 -1.19 9.66 23.07
C PHE A 97 -0.32 8.82 22.10
N ASN A 98 0.19 7.70 22.59
CA ASN A 98 0.90 6.74 21.77
C ASN A 98 -0.08 5.67 21.28
N PRO A 99 -0.20 5.45 19.95
CA PRO A 99 -1.04 4.40 19.41
C PRO A 99 -0.51 3.03 19.84
N LYS A 100 -1.40 2.18 20.36
CA LYS A 100 -1.08 0.81 20.76
C LYS A 100 -1.85 -0.24 19.97
N PHE A 101 -2.64 0.23 19.01
CA PHE A 101 -3.47 -0.64 18.17
C PHE A 101 -2.71 -1.20 16.98
N LYS A 102 -3.21 -2.30 16.46
CA LYS A 102 -2.90 -2.79 15.11
C LYS A 102 -4.01 -2.34 14.17
N LEU A 103 -3.60 -1.75 13.04
CA LEU A 103 -4.53 -1.30 12.01
C LEU A 103 -4.83 -2.45 11.06
N TRP A 104 -6.11 -2.71 10.84
CA TRP A 104 -6.65 -3.69 9.93
C TRP A 104 -7.53 -3.00 8.90
N MET A 105 -7.12 -3.03 7.65
CA MET A 105 -7.85 -2.41 6.54
C MET A 105 -8.51 -3.49 5.69
N ILE A 106 -9.75 -3.26 5.30
CA ILE A 106 -10.48 -4.13 4.38
C ILE A 106 -10.83 -3.31 3.15
N SER A 107 -10.49 -3.79 1.97
CA SER A 107 -10.99 -3.19 0.73
C SER A 107 -10.92 -4.16 -0.44
N ASN A 108 -11.77 -3.91 -1.43
CA ASN A 108 -11.64 -4.49 -2.76
C ASN A 108 -10.66 -3.69 -3.64
N ASN A 109 -10.41 -2.42 -3.29
CA ASN A 109 -9.48 -1.54 -3.97
C ASN A 109 -8.20 -1.39 -3.17
N LYS A 110 -7.06 -1.46 -3.82
CA LYS A 110 -5.76 -1.18 -3.23
C LYS A 110 -5.54 0.34 -3.20
N PRO A 111 -5.26 0.97 -2.03
CA PRO A 111 -4.88 2.37 -2.00
C PRO A 111 -3.57 2.59 -2.75
N THR A 112 -3.47 3.70 -3.47
CA THR A 112 -2.22 4.04 -4.16
C THR A 112 -1.14 4.41 -3.15
N ILE A 113 0.03 3.80 -3.28
CA ILE A 113 1.24 4.08 -2.49
C ILE A 113 2.25 4.75 -3.42
N ARG A 114 2.55 6.03 -3.17
CA ARG A 114 3.48 6.82 -4.00
C ARG A 114 4.94 6.57 -3.66
N GLY A 115 5.20 6.23 -2.41
CA GLY A 115 6.55 6.02 -1.90
C GLY A 115 7.17 4.73 -2.44
N SER A 116 8.37 4.86 -3.03
CA SER A 116 9.25 3.70 -3.28
C SER A 116 10.04 3.33 -2.03
N ASP A 117 9.77 4.01 -0.90
CA ASP A 117 10.49 3.86 0.34
C ASP A 117 10.21 2.47 0.95
N PHE A 118 11.28 1.74 1.24
CA PHE A 118 11.21 0.46 1.93
C PHE A 118 10.41 0.56 3.26
N ALA A 119 10.39 1.76 3.86
CA ALA A 119 9.74 1.97 5.15
C ALA A 119 8.23 1.74 5.15
N ILE A 120 7.50 2.07 4.08
CA ILE A 120 6.06 1.79 3.98
C ILE A 120 5.81 0.31 3.63
N TRP A 121 6.58 -0.24 2.66
CA TRP A 121 6.37 -1.59 2.16
C TRP A 121 6.66 -2.67 3.22
N ARG A 122 7.65 -2.48 4.10
CA ARG A 122 7.93 -3.41 5.21
C ARG A 122 6.82 -3.43 6.28
N ARG A 123 5.95 -2.42 6.28
CA ARG A 123 4.84 -2.31 7.23
C ARG A 123 3.55 -2.93 6.71
N LEU A 124 3.44 -3.13 5.43
CA LEU A 124 2.24 -3.67 4.81
C LEU A 124 2.24 -5.19 4.87
N MET A 125 1.15 -5.77 5.37
CA MET A 125 0.88 -7.21 5.35
C MET A 125 -0.41 -7.45 4.58
N THR A 126 -0.28 -7.64 3.26
CA THR A 126 -1.42 -7.89 2.37
C THR A 126 -1.86 -9.33 2.48
N ILE A 127 -3.06 -9.55 3.02
CA ILE A 127 -3.65 -10.87 3.20
C ILE A 127 -4.69 -11.06 2.08
N PRO A 128 -4.40 -11.89 1.06
CA PRO A 128 -5.31 -12.07 -0.05
C PRO A 128 -6.46 -13.01 0.32
N PHE A 129 -7.68 -12.55 0.05
CA PHE A 129 -8.92 -13.32 0.16
C PHE A 129 -9.45 -13.66 -1.24
N ASN A 130 -8.78 -14.58 -1.91
CA ASN A 130 -9.02 -14.88 -3.33
C ASN A 130 -10.22 -15.80 -3.58
N TYR A 131 -10.69 -16.53 -2.57
CA TYR A 131 -11.81 -17.44 -2.72
C TYR A 131 -13.13 -16.71 -2.56
N ARG A 132 -13.96 -16.72 -3.60
CA ARG A 132 -15.33 -16.21 -3.54
C ARG A 132 -16.27 -17.34 -3.11
N ILE A 133 -17.00 -17.12 -2.02
CA ILE A 133 -17.96 -18.11 -1.49
C ILE A 133 -19.20 -18.14 -2.41
N PRO A 134 -19.50 -19.28 -3.07
CA PRO A 134 -20.71 -19.43 -3.88
C PRO A 134 -21.97 -19.21 -3.07
N ASN A 135 -23.05 -18.74 -3.72
CA ASN A 135 -24.30 -18.40 -3.04
C ASN A 135 -24.94 -19.60 -2.30
N ASP A 136 -24.83 -20.78 -2.88
CA ASP A 136 -25.34 -22.04 -2.34
C ASP A 136 -24.54 -22.56 -1.12
N LYS A 137 -23.29 -22.07 -0.95
CA LYS A 137 -22.41 -22.42 0.18
C LYS A 137 -22.42 -21.38 1.29
N ARG A 138 -23.20 -20.31 1.17
CA ARG A 138 -23.26 -19.26 2.17
C ARG A 138 -24.13 -19.68 3.35
N ASP A 139 -23.50 -19.69 4.52
CA ASP A 139 -24.21 -19.90 5.77
C ASP A 139 -24.72 -18.55 6.33
N LYS A 140 -26.03 -18.35 6.27
CA LYS A 140 -26.70 -17.14 6.80
C LYS A 140 -26.64 -17.04 8.33
N THR A 141 -26.33 -18.13 9.01
CA THR A 141 -26.25 -18.22 10.47
C THR A 141 -24.80 -18.23 10.98
N LEU A 142 -23.83 -18.03 10.10
CA LEU A 142 -22.39 -18.12 10.43
C LEU A 142 -22.01 -17.18 11.57
N GLU A 143 -22.49 -15.94 11.58
CA GLU A 143 -22.16 -14.96 12.63
C GLU A 143 -22.66 -15.46 14.00
N ALA A 144 -23.91 -15.92 14.11
CA ALA A 144 -24.44 -16.47 15.36
C ALA A 144 -23.69 -17.72 15.83
N LYS A 145 -23.24 -18.57 14.90
CA LYS A 145 -22.40 -19.74 15.23
C LYS A 145 -21.06 -19.31 15.78
N LEU A 146 -20.38 -18.36 15.13
CA LEU A 146 -19.11 -17.83 15.59
C LEU A 146 -19.23 -17.14 16.95
N ASP A 147 -20.32 -16.40 17.19
CA ASP A 147 -20.58 -15.78 18.50
C ASP A 147 -20.69 -16.82 19.62
N SER A 148 -21.29 -17.98 19.36
CA SER A 148 -21.36 -19.07 20.32
C SER A 148 -20.01 -19.77 20.58
N GLU A 149 -19.04 -19.58 19.66
CA GLU A 149 -17.70 -20.18 19.75
C GLU A 149 -16.62 -19.19 20.26
N LEU A 150 -16.98 -17.98 20.69
CA LEU A 150 -16.05 -16.95 21.16
C LEU A 150 -14.98 -17.46 22.14
N PRO A 151 -15.27 -18.32 23.14
CA PRO A 151 -14.23 -18.86 24.01
C PRO A 151 -13.19 -19.69 23.25
N GLY A 152 -13.62 -20.47 22.26
CA GLY A 152 -12.73 -21.25 21.38
C GLY A 152 -11.87 -20.36 20.50
N ILE A 153 -12.46 -19.30 19.95
CA ILE A 153 -11.77 -18.29 19.13
C ILE A 153 -10.74 -17.54 19.97
N LEU A 154 -11.05 -17.21 21.24
CA LEU A 154 -10.07 -16.62 22.15
C LEU A 154 -8.87 -17.55 22.37
N ASN A 155 -9.11 -18.82 22.62
CA ASN A 155 -8.04 -19.79 22.78
C ASN A 155 -7.17 -19.94 21.53
N TRP A 156 -7.79 -19.89 20.33
CA TRP A 156 -7.06 -19.87 19.06
C TRP A 156 -6.19 -18.61 18.95
N ALA A 157 -6.72 -17.44 19.30
CA ALA A 157 -5.97 -16.17 19.27
C ALA A 157 -4.80 -16.19 20.29
N ILE A 158 -5.00 -16.74 21.49
CA ILE A 158 -3.93 -16.90 22.50
C ILE A 158 -2.82 -17.82 21.97
N LYS A 159 -3.16 -18.95 21.35
CA LYS A 159 -2.18 -19.84 20.73
C LYS A 159 -1.38 -19.12 19.63
N GLY A 160 -2.05 -18.31 18.80
CA GLY A 160 -1.40 -17.47 17.80
C GLY A 160 -0.45 -16.45 18.43
N CYS A 161 -0.85 -15.81 19.52
CA CYS A 161 -0.01 -14.88 20.28
C CYS A 161 1.24 -15.57 20.86
N MET A 162 1.09 -16.75 21.45
CA MET A 162 2.22 -17.54 21.98
C MET A 162 3.20 -17.92 20.86
N LYS A 163 2.68 -18.33 19.70
CA LYS A 163 3.50 -18.62 18.54
C LYS A 163 4.26 -17.39 18.04
N TRP A 164 3.57 -16.26 17.95
CA TRP A 164 4.21 -14.98 17.58
C TRP A 164 5.32 -14.60 18.57
N LEU A 165 5.14 -14.78 19.86
CA LEU A 165 6.17 -14.48 20.88
C LEU A 165 7.42 -15.35 20.71
N SER A 166 7.29 -16.58 20.22
CA SER A 166 8.42 -17.51 20.02
C SER A 166 9.09 -17.39 18.66
N GLU A 167 8.33 -17.11 17.59
CA GLU A 167 8.78 -17.20 16.21
C GLU A 167 8.77 -15.83 15.48
N GLY A 168 8.21 -14.78 16.11
CA GLY A 168 7.94 -13.51 15.43
C GLY A 168 6.73 -13.60 14.49
N LEU A 169 6.54 -12.57 13.64
CA LEU A 169 5.38 -12.50 12.75
C LEU A 169 5.41 -13.59 11.66
N ASN A 170 6.60 -13.90 11.15
CA ASN A 170 6.86 -14.95 10.15
C ASN A 170 5.75 -15.09 9.08
N PRO A 171 5.56 -14.09 8.20
CA PRO A 171 4.46 -14.09 7.26
C PRO A 171 4.56 -15.26 6.27
N PRO A 172 3.45 -15.97 5.99
CA PRO A 172 3.46 -17.04 5.01
C PRO A 172 3.74 -16.52 3.60
N GLU A 173 4.25 -17.39 2.73
CA GLU A 173 4.66 -17.06 1.36
C GLU A 173 3.57 -16.33 0.56
N ILE A 174 2.31 -16.71 0.71
CA ILE A 174 1.17 -16.07 0.04
C ILE A 174 1.05 -14.56 0.40
N VAL A 175 1.40 -14.18 1.63
CA VAL A 175 1.41 -12.77 2.07
C VAL A 175 2.62 -12.05 1.48
N VAL A 176 3.78 -12.70 1.44
CA VAL A 176 5.01 -12.15 0.85
C VAL A 176 4.82 -11.88 -0.64
N LEU A 177 4.26 -12.85 -1.37
CA LEU A 177 3.94 -12.71 -2.79
C LEU A 177 2.93 -11.58 -3.04
N ALA A 178 1.84 -11.53 -2.29
CA ALA A 178 0.83 -10.49 -2.43
C ALA A 178 1.40 -9.08 -2.15
N ASN A 179 2.34 -8.94 -1.21
CA ASN A 179 3.03 -7.68 -0.98
C ASN A 179 3.95 -7.30 -2.14
N THR A 180 4.65 -8.28 -2.72
CA THR A 180 5.54 -8.06 -3.88
C THR A 180 4.72 -7.63 -5.09
N GLU A 181 3.65 -8.34 -5.40
CA GLU A 181 2.72 -7.99 -6.49
C GLU A 181 2.15 -6.58 -6.30
N TYR A 182 1.71 -6.25 -5.08
CA TYR A 182 1.16 -4.92 -4.80
C TYR A 182 2.22 -3.82 -4.99
N LYS A 183 3.45 -4.06 -4.53
CA LYS A 183 4.56 -3.12 -4.73
C LYS A 183 4.87 -2.91 -6.21
N ASP A 184 4.87 -3.98 -6.98
CA ASP A 184 5.11 -3.97 -8.42
C ASP A 184 4.02 -3.20 -9.17
N GLU A 185 2.74 -3.41 -8.81
CA GLU A 185 1.61 -2.65 -9.36
C GLU A 185 1.70 -1.15 -9.08
N MET A 186 2.34 -0.75 -7.98
CA MET A 186 2.49 0.66 -7.59
C MET A 186 3.78 1.30 -8.12
N ASP A 187 4.64 0.55 -8.80
CA ASP A 187 5.86 1.11 -9.38
C ASP A 187 5.59 1.76 -10.73
N PRO A 188 5.60 3.11 -10.82
CA PRO A 188 5.30 3.83 -12.05
C PRO A 188 6.37 3.65 -13.14
N LEU A 189 7.51 3.02 -12.81
CA LEU A 189 8.59 2.76 -13.74
C LEU A 189 8.57 1.36 -14.30
N LYS A 190 7.91 0.42 -13.63
CA LYS A 190 7.96 -0.99 -13.99
C LYS A 190 7.55 -1.20 -15.44
N ASP A 191 6.36 -0.77 -15.80
CA ASP A 191 5.83 -0.99 -17.14
C ASP A 191 6.70 -0.30 -18.20
N PHE A 192 7.19 0.91 -17.94
CA PHE A 192 8.14 1.60 -18.84
C PHE A 192 9.42 0.79 -19.03
N LEU A 193 10.00 0.26 -17.96
CA LEU A 193 11.23 -0.51 -18.02
C LEU A 193 11.03 -1.85 -18.74
N ASP A 194 9.94 -2.54 -18.46
CA ASP A 194 9.62 -3.85 -19.04
C ASP A 194 9.23 -3.73 -20.52
N ASP A 195 8.45 -2.71 -20.88
CA ASP A 195 7.91 -2.54 -22.23
C ASP A 195 8.95 -2.01 -23.23
N VAL A 196 9.75 -1.02 -22.82
CA VAL A 196 10.55 -0.24 -23.78
C VAL A 196 12.03 -0.11 -23.44
N CYS A 197 12.50 -0.70 -22.33
CA CYS A 197 13.91 -0.68 -21.98
C CYS A 197 14.54 -2.08 -22.03
N ASN A 198 15.86 -2.11 -22.26
CA ASN A 198 16.70 -3.29 -22.01
C ASN A 198 17.59 -2.96 -20.82
N ILE A 199 17.53 -3.78 -19.78
CA ILE A 199 18.33 -3.64 -18.55
C ILE A 199 19.39 -4.74 -18.48
N GLY A 200 20.52 -4.45 -17.82
CA GLY A 200 21.62 -5.41 -17.66
C GLY A 200 22.56 -5.49 -18.86
N VAL A 201 22.43 -4.56 -19.81
CA VAL A 201 23.26 -4.46 -21.01
C VAL A 201 24.49 -3.57 -20.77
N ILE A 202 25.53 -3.74 -21.57
CA ILE A 202 26.70 -2.84 -21.60
C ILE A 202 26.32 -1.63 -22.47
N ALA A 203 25.50 -0.75 -21.91
CA ALA A 203 25.01 0.44 -22.59
C ALA A 203 25.01 1.65 -21.65
N LYS A 204 25.02 2.85 -22.24
CA LYS A 204 24.85 4.12 -21.57
C LYS A 204 23.82 4.95 -22.29
N ILE A 205 22.99 5.64 -21.55
CA ILE A 205 22.00 6.55 -22.10
C ILE A 205 22.05 7.91 -21.36
N PRO A 206 21.97 9.05 -22.07
CA PRO A 206 21.85 10.36 -21.44
C PRO A 206 20.64 10.40 -20.50
N ALA A 207 20.83 10.92 -19.27
CA ALA A 207 19.77 10.94 -18.27
C ALA A 207 18.54 11.77 -18.71
N GLY A 208 18.74 12.81 -19.48
CA GLY A 208 17.66 13.61 -20.08
C GLY A 208 16.88 12.83 -21.14
N GLU A 209 17.55 12.07 -21.99
CA GLU A 209 16.94 11.26 -23.04
C GLU A 209 16.08 10.14 -22.43
N LEU A 210 16.60 9.41 -21.45
CA LEU A 210 15.83 8.36 -20.78
C LEU A 210 14.59 8.92 -20.09
N TYR A 211 14.70 10.09 -19.44
CA TYR A 211 13.54 10.73 -18.82
C TYR A 211 12.53 11.26 -19.85
N ALA A 212 12.98 11.79 -20.97
CA ALA A 212 12.10 12.20 -22.08
C ALA A 212 11.32 11.01 -22.65
N ALA A 213 11.99 9.87 -22.84
CA ALA A 213 11.34 8.63 -23.26
C ALA A 213 10.30 8.14 -22.26
N TYR A 214 10.60 8.19 -20.95
CA TYR A 214 9.63 7.88 -19.89
C TYR A 214 8.40 8.79 -19.94
N ARG A 215 8.59 10.10 -20.08
CA ARG A 215 7.47 11.03 -20.24
C ARG A 215 6.61 10.69 -21.46
N THR A 216 7.25 10.43 -22.60
CA THR A 216 6.54 10.01 -23.83
C THR A 216 5.76 8.73 -23.61
N TYR A 217 6.36 7.73 -22.94
CA TYR A 217 5.66 6.50 -22.55
C TYR A 217 4.40 6.78 -21.71
N CYS A 218 4.52 7.59 -20.66
CA CYS A 218 3.38 7.95 -19.81
C CYS A 218 2.27 8.65 -20.61
N TYR A 219 2.59 9.53 -21.55
CA TYR A 219 1.60 10.14 -22.44
C TYR A 219 0.90 9.10 -23.33
N CYS A 220 1.66 8.18 -23.93
CA CYS A 220 1.09 7.11 -24.74
C CYS A 220 0.14 6.20 -23.92
N MET A 221 0.51 5.89 -22.68
CA MET A 221 -0.26 5.05 -21.76
C MET A 221 -1.34 5.81 -20.98
N ARG A 222 -1.43 7.14 -21.15
CA ARG A 222 -2.35 8.03 -20.42
C ARG A 222 -2.20 7.94 -18.90
N THR A 223 -0.95 7.81 -18.44
CA THR A 223 -0.60 7.76 -17.01
C THR A 223 0.12 9.03 -16.59
N GLU A 224 0.11 9.33 -15.30
CA GLU A 224 0.89 10.44 -14.74
C GLU A 224 2.37 10.07 -14.68
N PHE A 225 3.23 11.03 -14.95
CA PHE A 225 4.68 10.86 -14.83
C PHE A 225 5.21 11.51 -13.55
N ILE A 226 6.21 10.88 -12.95
CA ILE A 226 6.92 11.43 -11.77
C ILE A 226 7.99 12.44 -12.21
N SER A 227 8.41 13.31 -11.27
CA SER A 227 9.47 14.27 -11.53
C SER A 227 10.80 13.59 -11.90
N GLN A 228 11.65 14.28 -12.67
CA GLN A 228 12.97 13.77 -13.08
C GLN A 228 13.85 13.39 -11.88
N GLN A 229 13.72 14.11 -10.76
CA GLN A 229 14.45 13.80 -9.54
C GLN A 229 13.97 12.46 -8.93
N SER A 230 12.65 12.26 -8.85
CA SER A 230 12.05 11.01 -8.36
C SER A 230 12.35 9.83 -9.27
N PHE A 231 12.29 10.05 -10.60
CA PHE A 231 12.69 9.07 -11.62
C PHE A 231 14.14 8.61 -11.39
N GLY A 232 15.08 9.55 -11.29
CA GLY A 232 16.49 9.21 -11.04
C GLY A 232 16.73 8.50 -9.72
N ARG A 233 15.98 8.84 -8.65
CA ARG A 233 16.07 8.14 -7.36
C ARG A 233 15.63 6.69 -7.49
N ARG A 234 14.53 6.42 -8.20
CA ARG A 234 14.01 5.06 -8.41
C ARG A 234 14.97 4.21 -9.25
N LEU A 235 15.54 4.74 -10.32
CA LEU A 235 16.55 4.03 -11.09
C LEU A 235 17.76 3.63 -10.24
N SER A 236 18.20 4.53 -9.35
CA SER A 236 19.30 4.20 -8.40
C SER A 236 18.89 3.10 -7.41
N GLN A 237 17.64 3.06 -6.95
CA GLN A 237 17.11 2.01 -6.06
C GLN A 237 17.03 0.63 -6.77
N LEU A 238 16.84 0.63 -8.08
CA LEU A 238 16.91 -0.56 -8.93
C LEU A 238 18.34 -1.02 -9.21
N GLY A 239 19.35 -0.34 -8.65
CA GLY A 239 20.76 -0.69 -8.80
C GLY A 239 21.45 -0.15 -10.04
N LEU A 240 20.76 0.67 -10.86
CA LEU A 240 21.37 1.33 -12.01
C LEU A 240 22.35 2.40 -11.56
N LYS A 241 23.52 2.45 -12.20
CA LYS A 241 24.59 3.39 -11.88
C LYS A 241 24.46 4.67 -12.69
N LYS A 242 24.78 5.77 -12.04
CA LYS A 242 24.84 7.09 -12.66
C LYS A 242 26.28 7.49 -12.86
N SER A 243 26.65 7.84 -14.09
CA SER A 243 27.96 8.40 -14.41
C SER A 243 27.84 9.86 -14.87
N ARG A 244 28.94 10.60 -14.76
CA ARG A 244 29.06 11.97 -15.26
C ARG A 244 30.25 12.01 -16.20
N GLU A 245 30.00 12.45 -17.41
CA GLU A 245 31.00 12.70 -18.42
C GLU A 245 31.09 14.22 -18.74
N PHE A 246 32.00 14.61 -19.61
CA PHE A 246 32.22 16.03 -19.94
C PHE A 246 30.94 16.67 -20.53
N ASP A 247 30.19 15.91 -21.29
CA ASP A 247 28.99 16.34 -22.02
C ASP A 247 27.67 16.10 -21.29
N GLY A 248 27.69 15.43 -20.11
CA GLY A 248 26.45 15.25 -19.36
C GLY A 248 26.42 14.16 -18.30
N ARG A 249 25.21 13.84 -17.89
CA ARG A 249 24.91 12.76 -16.93
C ARG A 249 24.30 11.59 -17.68
N TYR A 250 24.76 10.39 -17.37
CA TYR A 250 24.35 9.14 -18.02
C TYR A 250 23.85 8.13 -17.00
N TRP A 251 22.98 7.23 -17.47
CA TRP A 251 22.64 6.00 -16.79
C TRP A 251 23.36 4.84 -17.48
N GLU A 252 23.99 3.96 -16.67
CA GLU A 252 24.70 2.78 -17.14
C GLU A 252 23.87 1.53 -16.89
N GLY A 253 24.00 0.54 -17.77
CA GLY A 253 23.29 -0.76 -17.66
C GLY A 253 21.86 -0.71 -18.18
N ILE A 254 21.47 0.34 -18.89
CA ILE A 254 20.12 0.50 -19.46
C ILE A 254 20.18 1.19 -20.81
N GLU A 255 19.32 0.77 -21.72
CA GLU A 255 19.07 1.43 -23.00
C GLU A 255 17.59 1.38 -23.38
N ILE A 256 17.17 2.26 -24.30
CA ILE A 256 15.82 2.21 -24.87
C ILE A 256 15.83 1.23 -26.04
N ASN A 257 14.92 0.26 -26.01
CA ASN A 257 14.64 -0.60 -27.15
C ASN A 257 13.88 0.22 -28.21
N LYS A 258 14.61 0.77 -29.18
CA LYS A 258 14.08 1.67 -30.19
C LYS A 258 12.90 1.07 -30.96
N ALA A 259 12.97 -0.23 -31.30
CA ALA A 259 11.90 -0.89 -32.04
C ALA A 259 10.59 -0.93 -31.24
N ARG A 260 10.64 -1.31 -29.97
CA ARG A 260 9.46 -1.33 -29.09
C ARG A 260 8.92 0.07 -28.86
N PHE A 261 9.81 1.02 -28.64
CA PHE A 261 9.42 2.42 -28.40
C PHE A 261 8.75 3.06 -29.62
N GLU A 262 9.24 2.80 -30.85
CA GLU A 262 8.61 3.26 -32.09
C GLU A 262 7.22 2.63 -32.31
N ILE A 263 7.05 1.35 -32.00
CA ILE A 263 5.74 0.68 -32.06
C ILE A 263 4.75 1.36 -31.12
N LEU A 264 5.17 1.63 -29.88
CA LEU A 264 4.36 2.36 -28.90
C LEU A 264 3.95 3.74 -29.41
N GLN A 265 4.89 4.53 -29.93
CA GLN A 265 4.63 5.86 -30.47
C GLN A 265 3.65 5.82 -31.66
N LYS A 266 3.78 4.85 -32.55
CA LYS A 266 2.86 4.67 -33.70
C LYS A 266 1.45 4.26 -33.28
N SER A 267 1.30 3.54 -32.17
CA SER A 267 -0.01 3.17 -31.63
C SER A 267 -0.73 4.34 -30.94
N TYR A 268 0.00 5.38 -30.55
CA TYR A 268 -0.56 6.58 -29.94
C TYR A 268 -1.14 7.53 -31.00
N LYS A 269 -2.44 7.85 -30.89
CA LYS A 269 -3.17 8.73 -31.83
C LYS A 269 -3.31 10.18 -31.32
N GLY A 270 -2.66 10.54 -30.23
CA GLY A 270 -2.71 11.87 -29.63
C GLY A 270 -1.55 12.78 -30.09
N GLU A 271 -1.68 14.07 -29.84
CA GLU A 271 -0.58 15.02 -30.01
C GLU A 271 0.36 14.95 -28.80
N TYR A 272 1.66 14.93 -29.06
CA TYR A 272 2.67 15.07 -28.01
C TYR A 272 2.75 16.53 -27.58
N PRO A 273 2.81 16.82 -26.26
CA PRO A 273 3.07 18.17 -25.82
C PRO A 273 4.46 18.62 -26.33
N ALA A 274 4.55 19.85 -26.85
CA ALA A 274 5.82 20.45 -27.23
C ALA A 274 6.78 20.45 -26.02
N ASN A 275 8.05 20.14 -26.26
CA ASN A 275 9.13 20.12 -25.28
C ASN A 275 9.34 21.46 -24.58
#